data_806c94b650233683307ebaa0e7b4589b
#
_entry.id   806c94b650233683307ebaa0e7b4589b
#
_cell.length_a   1.000
_cell.length_b   1.000
_cell.length_c   1.000
_cell.angle_alpha   90.00
_cell.angle_beta   90.00
_cell.angle_gamma   90.00
#
_symmetry.space_group_name_H-M   'P 1'
#
loop_
_entity.id
_entity.type
_entity.pdbx_description
1 polymer ?
#
loop_
_entity_poly.entity_id
_entity_poly.type
_entity_poly.pdbx_seq_one_letter_code
_entity_poly.pdbx_strand_id
1 'polypeptide(L)'
;MCAVLLSYDAVSRERASGVLELRLSQPMPRAHQALAMILGSWRALLAPTWILLLFSVVIVRYRMGEWPSMVDCLVYFLSPALIRLWYVLFTLLASSYTREQGTAISFGVGLWFLFTFLWALITTMVAYASGVSIGQENDAAWVMLEGGLDLFSPNGVYHHLLETRLPQIDRGI
;
A
#
# COMPACT_ATOMS: atom_id res chain seq x y z
N MET A 1 -3.32 -7.14 1.18
CA MET A 1 -3.03 -8.50 1.66
C MET A 1 -2.03 -9.28 0.81
N CYS A 2 -2.18 -9.37 -0.52
CA CYS A 2 -1.21 -10.08 -1.39
C CYS A 2 0.25 -9.64 -1.20
N ALA A 3 0.51 -8.35 -0.95
CA ALA A 3 1.85 -7.83 -0.71
C ALA A 3 2.49 -8.46 0.54
N VAL A 4 1.72 -8.58 1.61
CA VAL A 4 2.15 -9.21 2.86
C VAL A 4 2.44 -10.69 2.64
N LEU A 5 1.53 -11.41 1.96
CA LEU A 5 1.66 -12.85 1.71
C LEU A 5 2.82 -13.23 0.78
N LEU A 6 3.26 -12.34 -0.11
CA LEU A 6 4.39 -12.59 -0.99
C LEU A 6 5.74 -12.19 -0.38
N SER A 7 5.73 -11.27 0.61
CA SER A 7 6.97 -10.71 1.15
C SER A 7 7.36 -11.26 2.52
N TYR A 8 6.41 -11.88 3.28
CA TYR A 8 6.67 -12.31 4.65
C TYR A 8 7.78 -13.35 4.77
N ASP A 9 7.89 -14.18 3.74
CA ASP A 9 8.74 -15.36 3.72
C ASP A 9 10.15 -15.09 3.16
N ALA A 10 10.35 -13.92 2.55
CA ALA A 10 11.54 -13.65 1.77
C ALA A 10 12.85 -13.75 2.59
N VAL A 11 12.89 -13.20 3.81
CA VAL A 11 14.08 -13.21 4.66
C VAL A 11 14.09 -14.40 5.62
N SER A 12 12.94 -14.71 6.23
CA SER A 12 12.85 -15.80 7.22
C SER A 12 13.10 -17.17 6.59
N ARG A 13 12.61 -17.40 5.37
CA ARG A 13 12.85 -18.64 4.62
C ARG A 13 14.31 -18.80 4.19
N GLU A 14 14.95 -17.74 3.68
CA GLU A 14 16.36 -17.80 3.33
C GLU A 14 17.26 -18.05 4.55
N ARG A 15 16.87 -17.50 5.70
CA ARG A 15 17.55 -17.78 6.97
C ARG A 15 17.36 -19.23 7.41
N ALA A 16 16.13 -19.75 7.35
CA ALA A 16 15.82 -21.13 7.76
C ALA A 16 16.48 -22.18 6.86
N SER A 17 16.65 -21.88 5.57
CA SER A 17 17.28 -22.78 4.59
C SER A 17 18.80 -22.67 4.52
N GLY A 18 19.45 -21.75 5.30
CA GLY A 18 20.88 -21.50 5.25
C GLY A 18 21.36 -20.76 3.99
N VAL A 19 20.46 -20.47 3.05
CA VAL A 19 20.77 -19.74 1.82
C VAL A 19 21.25 -18.31 2.12
N LEU A 20 20.74 -17.72 3.20
CA LEU A 20 21.15 -16.39 3.63
C LEU A 20 22.64 -16.33 3.97
N GLU A 21 23.20 -17.35 4.63
CA GLU A 21 24.62 -17.44 4.99
C GLU A 21 25.48 -17.58 3.73
N LEU A 22 25.04 -18.38 2.77
CA LEU A 22 25.71 -18.52 1.49
C LEU A 22 25.70 -17.20 0.67
N ARG A 23 24.60 -16.45 0.71
CA ARG A 23 24.52 -15.13 0.06
C ARG A 23 25.39 -14.09 0.76
N LEU A 24 25.45 -14.11 2.08
CA LEU A 24 26.29 -13.19 2.86
C LEU A 24 27.79 -13.49 2.71
N SER A 25 28.18 -14.70 2.31
CA SER A 25 29.57 -15.06 2.00
C SER A 25 30.04 -14.57 0.62
N GLN A 26 29.11 -14.15 -0.25
CA GLN A 26 29.45 -13.55 -1.55
C GLN A 26 29.98 -12.11 -1.35
N PRO A 27 30.93 -11.66 -2.16
CA PRO A 27 31.50 -10.32 -2.06
C PRO A 27 30.55 -9.24 -2.63
N MET A 28 29.28 -9.25 -2.20
CA MET A 28 28.29 -8.26 -2.55
C MET A 28 27.94 -7.37 -1.35
N PRO A 29 27.85 -6.05 -1.53
CA PRO A 29 27.43 -5.16 -0.45
C PRO A 29 26.00 -5.48 -0.01
N ARG A 30 25.79 -5.59 1.31
CA ARG A 30 24.50 -5.95 1.93
C ARG A 30 23.34 -5.08 1.46
N ALA A 31 23.61 -3.80 1.15
CA ALA A 31 22.61 -2.88 0.62
C ALA A 31 22.04 -3.35 -0.74
N HIS A 32 22.89 -3.90 -1.62
CA HIS A 32 22.42 -4.40 -2.92
C HIS A 32 21.54 -5.64 -2.79
N GLN A 33 21.84 -6.51 -1.82
CA GLN A 33 20.99 -7.67 -1.53
C GLN A 33 19.62 -7.25 -1.00
N ALA A 34 19.57 -6.30 -0.05
CA ALA A 34 18.33 -5.76 0.46
C ALA A 34 17.48 -5.09 -0.63
N LEU A 35 18.13 -4.27 -1.47
CA LEU A 35 17.45 -3.63 -2.60
C LEU A 35 16.93 -4.66 -3.62
N ALA A 36 17.67 -5.70 -3.91
CA ALA A 36 17.22 -6.77 -4.81
C ALA A 36 15.99 -7.49 -4.28
N MET A 37 15.93 -7.78 -2.97
CA MET A 37 14.76 -8.37 -2.33
C MET A 37 13.54 -7.45 -2.37
N ILE A 38 13.71 -6.17 -2.03
CA ILE A 38 12.64 -5.16 -2.07
C ILE A 38 12.10 -5.04 -3.49
N LEU A 39 12.98 -4.78 -4.46
CA LEU A 39 12.58 -4.59 -5.85
C LEU A 39 12.00 -5.85 -6.48
N GLY A 40 12.52 -7.04 -6.13
CA GLY A 40 11.99 -8.31 -6.59
C GLY A 40 10.56 -8.55 -6.14
N SER A 41 10.31 -8.43 -4.85
CA SER A 41 8.98 -8.59 -4.25
C SER A 41 8.00 -7.53 -4.77
N TRP A 42 8.44 -6.29 -4.86
CA TRP A 42 7.64 -5.18 -5.38
C TRP A 42 7.23 -5.36 -6.84
N ARG A 43 8.19 -5.72 -7.72
CA ARG A 43 7.92 -5.98 -9.15
C ARG A 43 6.97 -7.15 -9.35
N ALA A 44 7.11 -8.22 -8.59
CA ALA A 44 6.20 -9.37 -8.64
C ALA A 44 4.74 -8.99 -8.34
N LEU A 45 4.53 -8.00 -7.47
CA LEU A 45 3.22 -7.47 -7.15
C LEU A 45 2.70 -6.44 -8.16
N LEU A 46 3.60 -5.66 -8.74
CA LEU A 46 3.24 -4.62 -9.71
C LEU A 46 2.79 -5.20 -11.04
N ALA A 47 3.48 -6.24 -11.53
CA ALA A 47 3.21 -6.79 -12.86
C ALA A 47 1.73 -7.17 -13.07
N PRO A 48 1.09 -8.01 -12.24
CA PRO A 48 -0.32 -8.35 -12.42
C PRO A 48 -1.25 -7.16 -12.25
N THR A 49 -0.88 -6.22 -11.39
CA THR A 49 -1.71 -5.04 -11.14
C THR A 49 -1.68 -4.08 -12.31
N TRP A 50 -0.52 -3.79 -12.84
CA TRP A 50 -0.40 -2.89 -13.99
C TRP A 50 -1.11 -3.46 -15.21
N ILE A 51 -1.10 -4.78 -15.39
CA ILE A 51 -1.90 -5.43 -16.44
C ILE A 51 -3.39 -5.12 -16.24
N LEU A 52 -3.92 -5.30 -15.02
CA LEU A 52 -5.33 -4.99 -14.73
C LEU A 52 -5.65 -3.49 -14.90
N LEU A 53 -4.75 -2.60 -14.47
CA LEU A 53 -4.92 -1.16 -14.64
C LEU A 53 -4.89 -0.76 -16.11
N LEU A 54 -4.04 -1.35 -16.94
CA LEU A 54 -4.03 -1.13 -18.38
C LEU A 54 -5.36 -1.57 -19.00
N PHE A 55 -5.88 -2.73 -18.63
CA PHE A 55 -7.20 -3.15 -19.10
C PHE A 55 -8.31 -2.17 -18.70
N SER A 56 -8.27 -1.64 -17.47
CA SER A 56 -9.27 -0.68 -17.03
C SER A 56 -9.20 0.65 -17.80
N VAL A 57 -8.00 1.15 -18.10
CA VAL A 57 -7.81 2.34 -18.94
C VAL A 57 -8.38 2.11 -20.37
N VAL A 58 -8.16 0.93 -20.94
CA VAL A 58 -8.73 0.57 -22.26
C VAL A 58 -10.26 0.55 -22.21
N ILE A 59 -10.85 -0.01 -21.14
CA ILE A 59 -12.31 -0.03 -20.96
C ILE A 59 -12.87 1.39 -20.82
N VAL A 60 -12.20 2.25 -20.03
CA VAL A 60 -12.60 3.66 -19.89
C VAL A 60 -12.55 4.36 -21.25
N ARG A 61 -11.50 4.17 -22.02
CA ARG A 61 -11.40 4.70 -23.39
C ARG A 61 -12.55 4.24 -24.27
N TYR A 62 -12.88 2.94 -24.20
CA TYR A 62 -13.97 2.37 -25.00
C TYR A 62 -15.35 2.94 -24.61
N ARG A 63 -15.57 3.18 -23.32
CA ARG A 63 -16.86 3.69 -22.79
C ARG A 63 -17.03 5.19 -22.97
N MET A 64 -15.99 5.98 -22.69
CA MET A 64 -16.05 7.45 -22.68
C MET A 64 -15.65 8.08 -24.02
N GLY A 65 -15.04 7.34 -24.94
CA GLY A 65 -14.59 7.87 -26.23
C GLY A 65 -13.31 8.71 -26.16
N GLU A 66 -12.86 9.11 -24.97
CA GLU A 66 -11.71 9.98 -24.76
C GLU A 66 -10.60 9.25 -23.96
N TRP A 67 -9.34 9.67 -24.14
CA TRP A 67 -8.23 9.18 -23.34
C TRP A 67 -8.19 9.95 -22.02
N PRO A 68 -7.98 9.27 -20.87
CA PRO A 68 -7.72 9.97 -19.63
C PRO A 68 -6.48 10.87 -19.75
N SER A 69 -6.43 11.95 -18.99
CA SER A 69 -5.27 12.85 -19.02
C SER A 69 -3.99 12.11 -18.61
N MET A 70 -2.82 12.56 -19.11
CA MET A 70 -1.54 11.97 -18.74
C MET A 70 -1.31 11.99 -17.22
N VAL A 71 -1.76 13.05 -16.55
CA VAL A 71 -1.63 13.22 -15.10
C VAL A 71 -2.48 12.20 -14.35
N ASP A 72 -3.72 11.99 -14.79
CA ASP A 72 -4.63 11.02 -14.17
C ASP A 72 -4.11 9.59 -14.34
N CYS A 73 -3.61 9.26 -15.53
CA CYS A 73 -2.95 7.99 -15.78
C CYS A 73 -1.74 7.79 -14.84
N LEU A 74 -0.90 8.81 -14.68
CA LEU A 74 0.29 8.75 -13.84
C LEU A 74 -0.10 8.52 -12.38
N VAL A 75 -1.07 9.27 -11.85
CA VAL A 75 -1.59 9.09 -10.49
C VAL A 75 -2.18 7.69 -10.32
N TYR A 76 -2.98 7.23 -11.30
CA TYR A 76 -3.65 5.93 -11.26
C TYR A 76 -2.67 4.74 -11.24
N PHE A 77 -1.52 4.84 -11.92
CA PHE A 77 -0.50 3.81 -11.92
C PHE A 77 0.47 3.92 -10.73
N LEU A 78 0.79 5.13 -10.31
CA LEU A 78 1.80 5.38 -9.28
C LEU A 78 1.25 5.15 -7.87
N SER A 79 0.00 5.54 -7.60
CA SER A 79 -0.59 5.42 -6.26
C SER A 79 -0.63 3.98 -5.74
N PRO A 80 -1.13 2.95 -6.48
CA PRO A 80 -1.08 1.57 -6.00
C PRO A 80 0.35 0.99 -5.96
N ALA A 81 1.27 1.53 -6.76
CA ALA A 81 2.66 1.14 -6.71
C ALA A 81 3.33 1.58 -5.40
N LEU A 82 3.08 2.81 -4.95
CA LEU A 82 3.61 3.35 -3.69
C LEU A 82 3.04 2.63 -2.47
N ILE A 83 1.73 2.38 -2.44
CA ILE A 83 1.11 1.62 -1.34
C ILE A 83 1.73 0.23 -1.20
N ARG A 84 1.92 -0.48 -2.32
CA ARG A 84 2.52 -1.81 -2.27
C ARG A 84 3.96 -1.76 -1.82
N LEU A 85 4.73 -0.77 -2.25
CA LEU A 85 6.08 -0.56 -1.78
C LEU A 85 6.11 -0.39 -0.25
N TRP A 86 5.18 0.38 0.30
CA TRP A 86 5.03 0.58 1.74
C TRP A 86 4.83 -0.74 2.49
N TYR A 87 3.84 -1.54 2.06
CA TYR A 87 3.57 -2.84 2.68
C TYR A 87 4.74 -3.83 2.52
N VAL A 88 5.42 -3.84 1.37
CA VAL A 88 6.60 -4.67 1.14
C VAL A 88 7.72 -4.29 2.11
N LEU A 89 8.01 -2.99 2.25
CA LEU A 89 9.04 -2.50 3.17
C LEU A 89 8.76 -2.89 4.62
N PHE A 90 7.53 -2.67 5.10
CA PHE A 90 7.14 -3.04 6.47
C PHE A 90 7.20 -4.54 6.71
N THR A 91 6.75 -5.34 5.75
CA THR A 91 6.77 -6.80 5.88
C THR A 91 8.20 -7.35 5.86
N LEU A 92 9.08 -6.80 5.02
CA LEU A 92 10.49 -7.17 4.99
C LEU A 92 11.22 -6.73 6.27
N LEU A 93 10.91 -5.55 6.80
CA LEU A 93 11.40 -5.12 8.11
C LEU A 93 10.97 -6.10 9.20
N ALA A 94 9.68 -6.43 9.28
CA ALA A 94 9.17 -7.41 10.24
C ALA A 94 9.86 -8.77 10.08
N SER A 95 10.00 -9.26 8.85
CA SER A 95 10.70 -10.52 8.54
C SER A 95 12.19 -10.49 8.94
N SER A 96 12.84 -9.32 8.90
CA SER A 96 14.24 -9.18 9.31
C SER A 96 14.44 -9.28 10.83
N TYR A 97 13.46 -8.82 11.60
CA TYR A 97 13.49 -8.86 13.07
C TYR A 97 13.05 -10.22 13.63
N THR A 98 12.17 -10.93 12.94
CA THR A 98 11.62 -12.21 13.41
C THR A 98 12.46 -13.37 12.94
N ARG A 99 12.66 -14.38 13.82
CA ARG A 99 13.35 -15.62 13.46
C ARG A 99 12.40 -16.68 12.88
N GLU A 100 11.12 -16.56 13.19
CA GLU A 100 10.09 -17.53 12.81
C GLU A 100 9.17 -16.94 11.72
N GLN A 101 8.88 -17.75 10.71
CA GLN A 101 8.00 -17.40 9.60
C GLN A 101 6.60 -17.01 10.08
N GLY A 102 6.05 -17.76 11.05
CA GLY A 102 4.73 -17.52 11.62
C GLY A 102 4.58 -16.13 12.23
N THR A 103 5.61 -15.66 12.96
CA THR A 103 5.62 -14.34 13.58
C THR A 103 5.68 -13.22 12.53
N ALA A 104 6.45 -13.41 11.45
CA ALA A 104 6.53 -12.45 10.36
C ALA A 104 5.19 -12.31 9.62
N ILE A 105 4.49 -13.41 9.37
CA ILE A 105 3.13 -13.40 8.78
C ILE A 105 2.17 -12.66 9.70
N SER A 106 2.13 -13.04 10.98
CA SER A 106 1.21 -12.46 11.96
C SER A 106 1.39 -10.95 12.07
N PHE A 107 2.64 -10.48 12.06
CA PHE A 107 2.94 -9.04 12.09
C PHE A 107 2.46 -8.33 10.82
N GLY A 108 2.74 -8.89 9.64
CA GLY A 108 2.33 -8.30 8.37
C GLY A 108 0.80 -8.27 8.20
N VAL A 109 0.13 -9.36 8.56
CA VAL A 109 -1.35 -9.45 8.53
C VAL A 109 -1.96 -8.50 9.57
N GLY A 110 -1.37 -8.42 10.77
CA GLY A 110 -1.80 -7.50 11.83
C GLY A 110 -1.69 -6.04 11.39
N LEU A 111 -0.59 -5.66 10.75
CA LEU A 111 -0.39 -4.32 10.22
C LEU A 111 -1.40 -4.00 9.10
N TRP A 112 -1.62 -4.95 8.19
CA TRP A 112 -2.64 -4.79 7.15
C TRP A 112 -4.05 -4.64 7.75
N PHE A 113 -4.39 -5.47 8.74
CA PHE A 113 -5.68 -5.39 9.43
C PHE A 113 -5.86 -4.06 10.16
N LEU A 114 -4.81 -3.57 10.82
CA LEU A 114 -4.79 -2.28 11.49
C LEU A 114 -5.12 -1.14 10.51
N PHE A 115 -4.44 -1.05 9.40
CA PHE A 115 -4.67 0.03 8.43
C PHE A 115 -5.93 -0.14 7.58
N THR A 116 -6.48 -1.35 7.46
CA THR A 116 -7.67 -1.59 6.64
C THR A 116 -8.97 -1.52 7.44
N PHE A 117 -8.97 -2.03 8.67
CA PHE A 117 -10.18 -2.12 9.49
C PHE A 117 -10.13 -1.23 10.74
N LEU A 118 -9.02 -1.27 11.48
CA LEU A 118 -8.92 -0.53 12.72
C LEU A 118 -8.69 0.97 12.51
N TRP A 119 -8.16 1.37 11.36
CA TRP A 119 -7.88 2.78 11.09
C TRP A 119 -9.14 3.64 11.14
N ALA A 120 -10.21 3.20 10.47
CA ALA A 120 -11.50 3.90 10.51
C ALA A 120 -12.06 4.03 11.94
N LEU A 121 -11.88 2.98 12.76
CA LEU A 121 -12.29 3.01 14.16
C LEU A 121 -11.44 3.99 14.98
N ILE A 122 -10.13 4.03 14.74
CA ILE A 122 -9.21 4.98 15.39
C ILE A 122 -9.61 6.42 15.03
N THR A 123 -9.85 6.70 13.74
CA THR A 123 -10.28 8.02 13.27
C THR A 123 -11.57 8.45 13.94
N THR A 124 -12.55 7.54 14.01
CA THR A 124 -13.83 7.78 14.69
C THR A 124 -13.66 8.07 16.19
N MET A 125 -12.80 7.30 16.88
CA MET A 125 -12.52 7.52 18.30
C MET A 125 -11.81 8.86 18.56
N VAL A 126 -10.87 9.24 17.71
CA VAL A 126 -10.18 10.54 17.82
C VAL A 126 -11.16 11.69 17.59
N ALA A 127 -12.06 11.58 16.61
CA ALA A 127 -13.10 12.57 16.35
C ALA A 127 -14.03 12.73 17.57
N TYR A 128 -14.48 11.62 18.13
CA TYR A 128 -15.33 11.64 19.33
C TYR A 128 -14.62 12.30 20.52
N ALA A 129 -13.35 11.95 20.74
CA ALA A 129 -12.55 12.53 21.82
C ALA A 129 -12.27 14.03 21.61
N SER A 130 -12.21 14.49 20.36
CA SER A 130 -12.00 15.90 19.98
C SER A 130 -13.30 16.72 19.98
N GLY A 131 -14.47 16.09 20.22
CA GLY A 131 -15.78 16.74 20.18
C GLY A 131 -16.23 17.14 18.75
N VAL A 132 -15.62 16.56 17.73
CA VAL A 132 -15.99 16.81 16.34
C VAL A 132 -17.18 15.91 15.96
N SER A 133 -18.19 16.50 15.31
CA SER A 133 -19.39 15.76 14.88
C SER A 133 -19.03 14.77 13.78
N ILE A 134 -19.30 13.48 14.04
CA ILE A 134 -18.94 12.39 13.13
C ILE A 134 -19.96 12.32 11.98
N GLY A 135 -19.45 12.22 10.73
CA GLY A 135 -20.28 11.91 9.56
C GLY A 135 -20.99 13.08 8.93
N GLN A 136 -20.69 14.31 9.31
CA GLN A 136 -21.12 15.49 8.55
C GLN A 136 -20.01 15.85 7.54
N GLU A 137 -20.15 15.39 6.32
CA GLU A 137 -19.19 15.66 5.21
C GLU A 137 -18.95 17.17 4.96
N ASN A 138 -19.85 18.03 5.45
CA ASN A 138 -19.75 19.49 5.35
C ASN A 138 -19.09 20.14 6.57
N ASP A 139 -18.72 19.40 7.60
CA ASP A 139 -18.04 19.96 8.78
C ASP A 139 -16.53 20.07 8.47
N ALA A 140 -16.05 21.31 8.32
CA ALA A 140 -14.65 21.60 8.04
C ALA A 140 -13.70 20.98 9.09
N ALA A 141 -14.14 20.85 10.33
CA ALA A 141 -13.36 20.26 11.39
C ALA A 141 -13.21 18.74 11.19
N TRP A 142 -14.25 18.04 10.73
CA TRP A 142 -14.21 16.62 10.39
C TRP A 142 -13.26 16.38 9.21
N VAL A 143 -13.41 17.12 8.12
CA VAL A 143 -12.58 16.98 6.91
C VAL A 143 -11.10 17.22 7.22
N MET A 144 -10.77 18.23 8.04
CA MET A 144 -9.38 18.48 8.44
C MET A 144 -8.80 17.38 9.32
N LEU A 145 -9.59 16.84 10.25
CA LEU A 145 -9.17 15.78 11.15
C LEU A 145 -8.97 14.47 10.39
N GLU A 146 -9.94 14.08 9.59
CA GLU A 146 -9.90 12.87 8.76
C GLU A 146 -8.73 12.94 7.77
N GLY A 147 -8.62 14.02 6.99
CA GLY A 147 -7.52 14.22 6.05
C GLY A 147 -6.15 14.26 6.72
N GLY A 148 -6.05 14.84 7.92
CA GLY A 148 -4.81 14.83 8.70
C GLY A 148 -4.42 13.43 9.20
N LEU A 149 -5.38 12.65 9.69
CA LEU A 149 -5.14 11.27 10.13
C LEU A 149 -4.87 10.34 8.95
N ASP A 150 -5.53 10.53 7.83
CA ASP A 150 -5.36 9.72 6.63
C ASP A 150 -3.96 9.82 6.02
N LEU A 151 -3.23 10.92 6.28
CA LEU A 151 -1.82 11.03 5.90
C LEU A 151 -0.92 9.99 6.60
N PHE A 152 -1.33 9.48 7.76
CA PHE A 152 -0.61 8.41 8.47
C PHE A 152 -1.01 7.01 8.02
N SER A 153 -2.10 6.87 7.28
CA SER A 153 -2.57 5.60 6.73
C SER A 153 -2.21 5.49 5.24
N PRO A 154 -1.53 4.41 4.81
CA PRO A 154 -1.25 4.20 3.39
C PRO A 154 -2.52 4.09 2.55
N ASN A 155 -3.60 3.56 3.13
CA ASN A 155 -4.89 3.46 2.46
C ASN A 155 -5.59 4.82 2.39
N GLY A 156 -5.51 5.65 3.44
CA GLY A 156 -6.06 7.00 3.48
C GLY A 156 -5.40 7.91 2.44
N VAL A 157 -4.07 7.92 2.36
CA VAL A 157 -3.34 8.66 1.31
C VAL A 157 -3.82 8.25 -0.09
N TYR A 158 -4.06 6.97 -0.31
CA TYR A 158 -4.57 6.48 -1.61
C TYR A 158 -5.97 7.01 -1.91
N HIS A 159 -6.90 6.92 -0.98
CA HIS A 159 -8.26 7.43 -1.14
C HIS A 159 -8.25 8.94 -1.39
N HIS A 160 -7.50 9.68 -0.59
CA HIS A 160 -7.39 11.14 -0.74
C HIS A 160 -6.82 11.55 -2.11
N LEU A 161 -5.80 10.84 -2.62
CA LEU A 161 -5.24 11.08 -3.96
C LEU A 161 -6.24 10.79 -5.07
N LEU A 162 -7.05 9.74 -4.93
CA LEU A 162 -8.08 9.40 -5.92
C LEU A 162 -9.24 10.40 -5.89
N GLU A 163 -9.75 10.73 -4.73
CA GLU A 163 -10.89 11.63 -4.55
C GLU A 163 -10.57 13.07 -5.00
N THR A 164 -9.37 13.57 -4.71
CA THR A 164 -8.98 14.91 -5.14
C THR A 164 -8.76 15.03 -6.65
N ARG A 165 -8.46 13.93 -7.34
CA ARG A 165 -8.12 13.93 -8.77
C ARG A 165 -9.20 13.37 -9.67
N LEU A 166 -10.12 12.55 -9.15
CA LEU A 166 -11.19 11.91 -9.93
C LEU A 166 -12.61 12.47 -9.68
N PRO A 167 -12.83 13.70 -9.17
CA PRO A 167 -14.17 14.22 -8.91
C PRO A 167 -15.00 14.45 -10.18
N GLN A 168 -14.42 14.22 -11.35
CA GLN A 168 -15.09 14.49 -12.64
C GLN A 168 -15.80 13.28 -13.23
N ILE A 169 -15.54 12.09 -12.74
CA ILE A 169 -16.16 10.86 -13.29
C ILE A 169 -17.58 10.68 -12.76
N ASP A 170 -17.88 11.19 -11.58
CA ASP A 170 -19.18 11.01 -10.91
C ASP A 170 -20.23 12.10 -11.29
N ARG A 171 -19.85 13.14 -12.03
CA ARG A 171 -20.76 14.21 -12.48
C ARG A 171 -21.27 14.04 -13.91
N GLY A 172 -20.95 12.95 -14.55
CA GLY A 172 -21.27 12.67 -15.94
C GLY A 172 -22.34 11.59 -16.17
N ILE A 173 -23.08 11.18 -15.11
CA ILE A 173 -24.22 10.26 -15.23
C ILE A 173 -25.50 10.97 -14.84
#